data_6fa3365b9a60acd222d59648b185673d
#
_entry.id   6fa3365b9a60acd222d59648b185673d
#
_cell.length_a   1.000
_cell.length_b   1.000
_cell.length_c   1.000
_cell.angle_alpha   90.00
_cell.angle_beta   90.00
_cell.angle_gamma   90.00
#
_symmetry.space_group_name_H-M   'P 1'
#
loop_
_entity.id
_entity.type
_entity.pdbx_description
1 polymer ?
#
loop_
_entity_poly.entity_id
_entity_poly.type
_entity_poly.pdbx_seq_one_letter_code
_entity_poly.pdbx_strand_id
1 'polypeptide(L)'
;MRVNVPTVAPQFLRSRIGKVCVAITGSTPAEMLEKASTVVKDTPFIEFRLDYLEKPLTALPKFKHFFAENTAATGIATCRRAANGGKFTGSLAAELEILMKAAGSGFHIVDLELESAESMKKADLQKLRDTGIAIIVSYHDFAATKDLEGIYHRIQPFHPDFYKIVPTAKTLTDNVTLMRFIEHMEDHSNIIGICMGDAGIISRVLGVRAGSAFTFAAASTGEETGPGQIAARTLIDTYRIEQVDAATKVYGVAGNPIRSSLSPAMMNAAFRRETVNAVYLALQTHKLTDLLKLVQEIPIQGLSVTMPLKQEIMAHLEKTDPLSTKIGACNTVLRAQDGKLYGFNTDVAGITGPLEKRLSLRGAKILVLGAGGAARAAVFGVRDKGADVFILNRTPETAQKLARQSGSKTIKKDALAKTSFDAIINATPLGMAGQKGAQMLEAKDLNTKLVFDLVYNPIETPLLRIARQQSIPIITGVEMFVQQGARQFEIWTGKPAPEEEMLRVVIHALRQQAETAADSPEPASKPKAKKKSS
;
A
#
# COMPACT_ATOMS: atom_id res chain seq x y z
N MET A 1 34.23 30.21 -18.02
CA MET A 1 33.36 31.26 -17.45
C MET A 1 32.05 30.60 -17.03
N ARG A 2 31.83 30.38 -15.75
CA ARG A 2 30.55 29.93 -15.21
C ARG A 2 29.59 31.13 -15.31
N VAL A 3 28.61 31.05 -16.18
CA VAL A 3 27.51 32.01 -16.18
C VAL A 3 26.65 31.70 -14.98
N ASN A 4 26.80 32.47 -13.92
CA ASN A 4 25.86 32.45 -12.79
C ASN A 4 24.52 32.99 -13.31
N VAL A 5 23.63 32.12 -13.70
CA VAL A 5 22.21 32.45 -13.86
C VAL A 5 21.62 32.41 -12.46
N PRO A 6 21.08 33.50 -11.94
CA PRO A 6 20.49 33.50 -10.61
C PRO A 6 19.19 32.68 -10.66
N THR A 7 19.21 31.48 -10.12
CA THR A 7 18.00 30.67 -9.83
C THR A 7 17.28 31.29 -8.63
N VAL A 8 16.43 32.27 -8.85
CA VAL A 8 15.66 32.96 -7.79
C VAL A 8 14.44 32.12 -7.34
N ALA A 9 14.03 31.15 -8.16
CA ALA A 9 12.84 30.31 -7.92
C ALA A 9 12.98 29.29 -6.77
N PRO A 10 14.12 28.60 -6.51
CA PRO A 10 14.12 27.43 -5.63
C PRO A 10 13.85 27.77 -4.17
N GLN A 11 14.30 28.90 -3.66
CA GLN A 11 14.22 29.21 -2.21
C GLN A 11 12.82 29.61 -1.78
N PHE A 12 12.13 30.40 -2.60
CA PHE A 12 10.73 30.79 -2.37
C PHE A 12 9.77 29.60 -2.51
N LEU A 13 9.98 28.75 -3.52
CA LEU A 13 9.16 27.55 -3.74
C LEU A 13 9.34 26.52 -2.62
N ARG A 14 10.58 26.30 -2.15
CA ARG A 14 10.84 25.32 -1.07
C ARG A 14 10.08 25.61 0.22
N SER A 15 9.76 26.86 0.51
CA SER A 15 8.96 27.19 1.68
C SER A 15 7.45 26.99 1.47
N ARG A 16 6.99 26.77 0.23
CA ARG A 16 5.59 26.65 -0.16
C ARG A 16 5.19 25.25 -0.64
N ILE A 17 6.14 24.45 -1.10
CA ILE A 17 5.88 23.08 -1.54
C ILE A 17 5.96 22.13 -0.36
N GLY A 18 4.93 21.29 -0.18
CA GLY A 18 4.96 20.15 0.73
C GLY A 18 5.63 18.94 0.07
N LYS A 19 5.72 17.85 0.80
CA LYS A 19 6.22 16.58 0.27
C LYS A 19 5.23 15.85 -0.64
N VAL A 20 3.98 16.33 -0.73
CA VAL A 20 2.92 15.73 -1.55
C VAL A 20 2.39 16.76 -2.53
N CYS A 21 2.50 16.49 -3.82
CA CYS A 21 1.82 17.19 -4.90
C CYS A 21 0.61 16.39 -5.35
N VAL A 22 -0.58 17.00 -5.34
CA VAL A 22 -1.82 16.30 -5.74
C VAL A 22 -2.13 16.60 -7.19
N ALA A 23 -2.18 15.55 -8.03
CA ALA A 23 -2.53 15.66 -9.43
C ALA A 23 -4.06 15.76 -9.60
N ILE A 24 -4.50 16.84 -10.25
CA ILE A 24 -5.91 17.14 -10.52
C ILE A 24 -6.18 16.97 -12.02
N THR A 25 -7.20 16.19 -12.34
CA THR A 25 -7.70 15.98 -13.70
C THR A 25 -9.16 16.41 -13.79
N GLY A 26 -9.58 16.81 -14.99
CA GLY A 26 -10.96 17.12 -15.30
C GLY A 26 -11.12 17.44 -16.78
N SER A 27 -12.24 17.09 -17.37
CA SER A 27 -12.54 17.37 -18.80
C SER A 27 -12.89 18.83 -19.02
N THR A 28 -13.37 19.51 -17.98
CA THR A 28 -13.72 20.94 -17.99
C THR A 28 -12.97 21.71 -16.91
N PRO A 29 -12.75 23.04 -17.10
CA PRO A 29 -12.14 23.86 -16.07
C PRO A 29 -12.96 23.90 -14.77
N ALA A 30 -14.29 23.83 -14.85
CA ALA A 30 -15.16 23.84 -13.69
C ALA A 30 -14.94 22.59 -12.81
N GLU A 31 -14.95 21.40 -13.41
CA GLU A 31 -14.67 20.14 -12.74
C GLU A 31 -13.29 20.14 -12.07
N MET A 32 -12.27 20.60 -12.81
CA MET A 32 -10.88 20.63 -12.32
C MET A 32 -10.73 21.59 -11.13
N LEU A 33 -11.36 22.76 -11.18
CA LEU A 33 -11.30 23.75 -10.11
C LEU A 33 -12.14 23.37 -8.89
N GLU A 34 -13.25 22.67 -9.05
CA GLU A 34 -14.05 22.13 -7.95
C GLU A 34 -13.22 21.11 -7.14
N LYS A 35 -12.57 20.18 -7.83
CA LYS A 35 -11.63 19.22 -7.20
C LYS A 35 -10.48 19.95 -6.51
N ALA A 36 -9.86 20.92 -7.18
CA ALA A 36 -8.78 21.71 -6.61
C ALA A 36 -9.19 22.46 -5.35
N SER A 37 -10.40 23.05 -5.34
CA SER A 37 -10.95 23.79 -4.19
C SER A 37 -11.21 22.89 -2.97
N THR A 38 -11.44 21.59 -3.21
CA THR A 38 -11.55 20.60 -2.14
C THR A 38 -10.17 20.21 -1.61
N VAL A 39 -9.23 19.91 -2.52
CA VAL A 39 -7.89 19.43 -2.18
C VAL A 39 -7.04 20.51 -1.51
N VAL A 40 -7.14 21.78 -1.95
CA VAL A 40 -6.27 22.87 -1.48
C VAL A 40 -6.38 23.15 0.01
N LYS A 41 -7.49 22.76 0.63
CA LYS A 41 -7.74 22.94 2.07
C LYS A 41 -6.77 22.08 2.93
N ASP A 42 -6.46 20.89 2.45
CA ASP A 42 -5.59 19.93 3.14
C ASP A 42 -4.18 19.91 2.54
N THR A 43 -4.06 20.14 1.23
CA THR A 43 -2.81 20.06 0.47
C THR A 43 -2.74 21.19 -0.55
N PRO A 44 -2.05 22.30 -0.23
CA PRO A 44 -2.02 23.47 -1.11
C PRO A 44 -1.08 23.30 -2.32
N PHE A 45 -0.35 22.20 -2.44
CA PHE A 45 0.54 21.91 -3.56
C PHE A 45 -0.15 20.99 -4.58
N ILE A 46 -0.47 21.52 -5.76
CA ILE A 46 -1.37 20.90 -6.74
C ILE A 46 -0.75 20.91 -8.14
N GLU A 47 -0.82 19.77 -8.85
CA GLU A 47 -0.56 19.66 -10.29
C GLU A 47 -1.87 19.72 -11.05
N PHE A 48 -2.02 20.64 -11.97
CA PHE A 48 -3.15 20.70 -12.90
C PHE A 48 -2.76 20.05 -14.23
N ARG A 49 -3.42 18.96 -14.57
CA ARG A 49 -3.24 18.19 -15.79
C ARG A 49 -4.02 18.84 -16.94
N LEU A 50 -3.45 19.90 -17.51
CA LEU A 50 -4.07 20.69 -18.58
C LEU A 50 -4.31 19.88 -19.86
N ASP A 51 -3.60 18.79 -20.04
CA ASP A 51 -3.77 17.84 -21.14
C ASP A 51 -5.11 17.07 -21.10
N TYR A 52 -5.83 17.09 -19.98
CA TYR A 52 -7.17 16.50 -19.85
C TYR A 52 -8.29 17.46 -20.30
N LEU A 53 -7.99 18.77 -20.39
CA LEU A 53 -8.95 19.77 -20.83
C LEU A 53 -9.13 19.76 -22.35
N GLU A 54 -10.36 19.87 -22.82
CA GLU A 54 -10.65 20.00 -24.25
C GLU A 54 -10.04 21.26 -24.87
N LYS A 55 -10.04 22.37 -24.13
CA LYS A 55 -9.55 23.69 -24.57
C LYS A 55 -8.68 24.33 -23.48
N PRO A 56 -7.44 23.88 -23.27
CA PRO A 56 -6.60 24.33 -22.17
C PRO A 56 -6.33 25.83 -22.18
N LEU A 57 -6.09 26.45 -23.36
CA LEU A 57 -5.81 27.89 -23.46
C LEU A 57 -6.97 28.77 -22.99
N THR A 58 -8.21 28.39 -23.26
CA THR A 58 -9.41 29.15 -22.85
C THR A 58 -9.73 28.98 -21.36
N ALA A 59 -9.13 27.99 -20.71
CA ALA A 59 -9.28 27.71 -19.29
C ALA A 59 -8.38 28.59 -18.40
N LEU A 60 -7.25 29.05 -18.90
CA LEU A 60 -6.20 29.72 -18.12
C LEU A 60 -6.67 30.95 -17.31
N PRO A 61 -7.56 31.83 -17.81
CA PRO A 61 -8.09 32.93 -17.00
C PRO A 61 -8.82 32.50 -15.72
N LYS A 62 -9.47 31.31 -15.73
CA LYS A 62 -10.15 30.76 -14.56
C LYS A 62 -9.15 30.28 -13.51
N PHE A 63 -8.03 29.70 -13.92
CA PHE A 63 -6.94 29.33 -13.00
C PHE A 63 -6.29 30.57 -12.37
N LYS A 64 -6.15 31.66 -13.10
CA LYS A 64 -5.66 32.93 -12.55
C LYS A 64 -6.54 33.43 -11.42
N HIS A 65 -7.85 33.33 -11.57
CA HIS A 65 -8.82 33.69 -10.53
C HIS A 65 -8.68 32.75 -9.31
N PHE A 66 -8.60 31.43 -9.55
CA PHE A 66 -8.41 30.44 -8.49
C PHE A 66 -7.16 30.73 -7.63
N PHE A 67 -6.02 31.04 -8.23
CA PHE A 67 -4.79 31.36 -7.48
C PHE A 67 -4.87 32.70 -6.76
N ALA A 68 -5.64 33.65 -7.28
CA ALA A 68 -5.88 34.93 -6.60
C ALA A 68 -6.72 34.74 -5.31
N GLU A 69 -7.67 33.80 -5.33
CA GLU A 69 -8.49 33.47 -4.15
C GLU A 69 -7.78 32.52 -3.19
N ASN A 70 -6.88 31.65 -3.68
CA ASN A 70 -6.16 30.64 -2.90
C ASN A 70 -4.66 30.95 -2.87
N THR A 71 -4.27 32.04 -2.20
CA THR A 71 -2.89 32.56 -2.19
C THR A 71 -1.85 31.61 -1.58
N ALA A 72 -2.28 30.66 -0.74
CA ALA A 72 -1.41 29.59 -0.21
C ALA A 72 -1.15 28.48 -1.25
N ALA A 73 -1.98 28.36 -2.29
CA ALA A 73 -1.83 27.32 -3.29
C ALA A 73 -0.56 27.52 -4.12
N THR A 74 0.12 26.42 -4.40
CA THR A 74 1.24 26.34 -5.33
C THR A 74 0.87 25.38 -6.45
N GLY A 75 0.81 25.89 -7.69
CA GLY A 75 0.33 25.13 -8.84
C GLY A 75 1.43 24.75 -9.81
N ILE A 76 1.44 23.49 -10.24
CA ILE A 76 2.18 22.98 -11.38
C ILE A 76 1.24 22.93 -12.59
N ALA A 77 1.64 23.49 -13.73
CA ALA A 77 0.96 23.31 -15.01
C ALA A 77 1.64 22.19 -15.80
N THR A 78 0.89 21.13 -16.10
CA THR A 78 1.36 19.99 -16.88
C THR A 78 0.47 19.82 -18.11
N CYS A 79 1.07 19.85 -19.33
CA CYS A 79 0.37 19.58 -20.57
C CYS A 79 1.05 18.39 -21.29
N ARG A 80 0.86 17.19 -20.72
CA ARG A 80 1.59 15.99 -21.15
C ARG A 80 1.07 15.44 -22.47
N ARG A 81 2.00 15.22 -23.42
CA ARG A 81 1.70 14.67 -24.73
C ARG A 81 1.29 13.20 -24.64
N ALA A 82 0.44 12.76 -25.58
CA ALA A 82 -0.04 11.38 -25.65
C ALA A 82 1.13 10.37 -25.81
N ALA A 83 2.19 10.74 -26.54
CA ALA A 83 3.40 9.91 -26.69
C ALA A 83 4.13 9.65 -25.35
N ASN A 84 3.94 10.52 -24.35
CA ASN A 84 4.55 10.42 -23.01
C ASN A 84 3.51 10.04 -21.94
N GLY A 85 2.44 9.33 -22.33
CA GLY A 85 1.39 8.84 -21.42
C GLY A 85 0.37 9.88 -20.98
N GLY A 86 0.33 11.07 -21.62
CA GLY A 86 -0.69 12.10 -21.39
C GLY A 86 -1.89 12.00 -22.34
N LYS A 87 -2.66 13.09 -22.43
CA LYS A 87 -3.85 13.21 -23.28
C LYS A 87 -3.68 14.24 -24.41
N PHE A 88 -2.64 15.08 -24.36
CA PHE A 88 -2.44 16.12 -25.34
C PHE A 88 -1.95 15.55 -26.68
N THR A 89 -2.70 15.82 -27.75
CA THR A 89 -2.40 15.36 -29.13
C THR A 89 -1.91 16.48 -30.04
N GLY A 90 -1.80 17.71 -29.51
CA GLY A 90 -1.34 18.87 -30.26
C GLY A 90 0.17 18.83 -30.59
N SER A 91 0.62 19.85 -31.37
CA SER A 91 2.02 20.01 -31.70
C SER A 91 2.86 20.46 -30.50
N LEU A 92 4.19 20.31 -30.59
CA LEU A 92 5.12 20.87 -29.59
C LEU A 92 4.95 22.39 -29.44
N ALA A 93 4.72 23.13 -30.52
CA ALA A 93 4.50 24.57 -30.46
C ALA A 93 3.24 24.92 -29.67
N ALA A 94 2.17 24.12 -29.79
CA ALA A 94 0.94 24.33 -29.07
C ALA A 94 1.09 23.96 -27.56
N GLU A 95 1.85 22.90 -27.22
CA GLU A 95 2.23 22.57 -25.85
C GLU A 95 2.95 23.74 -25.18
N LEU A 96 3.96 24.28 -25.85
CA LEU A 96 4.74 25.41 -25.36
C LEU A 96 3.90 26.68 -25.18
N GLU A 97 3.00 26.98 -26.12
CA GLU A 97 2.08 28.10 -25.99
C GLU A 97 1.21 27.97 -24.73
N ILE A 98 0.71 26.76 -24.43
CA ILE A 98 -0.07 26.50 -23.23
C ILE A 98 0.78 26.77 -21.98
N LEU A 99 2.00 26.18 -21.89
CA LEU A 99 2.89 26.33 -20.73
C LEU A 99 3.33 27.79 -20.52
N MET A 100 3.65 28.52 -21.60
CA MET A 100 4.00 29.95 -21.51
C MET A 100 2.84 30.81 -21.02
N LYS A 101 1.62 30.55 -21.50
CA LYS A 101 0.44 31.27 -21.03
C LYS A 101 0.03 30.88 -19.61
N ALA A 102 0.29 29.64 -19.18
CA ALA A 102 0.12 29.21 -17.80
C ALA A 102 1.00 30.02 -16.84
N ALA A 103 2.25 30.32 -17.23
CA ALA A 103 3.13 31.20 -16.44
C ALA A 103 2.48 32.57 -16.12
N GLY A 104 1.78 33.17 -17.10
CA GLY A 104 1.03 34.42 -16.92
C GLY A 104 -0.32 34.28 -16.20
N SER A 105 -0.71 33.05 -15.84
CA SER A 105 -2.01 32.71 -15.27
C SER A 105 -1.94 32.25 -13.80
N GLY A 106 -0.86 32.61 -13.10
CA GLY A 106 -0.70 32.36 -11.66
C GLY A 106 -0.11 31.00 -11.31
N PHE A 107 0.26 30.17 -12.28
CA PHE A 107 1.02 28.97 -12.02
C PHE A 107 2.45 29.30 -11.56
N HIS A 108 3.01 28.44 -10.74
CA HIS A 108 4.32 28.63 -10.10
C HIS A 108 5.40 27.77 -10.78
N ILE A 109 4.99 26.62 -11.32
CA ILE A 109 5.88 25.62 -11.91
C ILE A 109 5.25 25.10 -13.20
N VAL A 110 6.06 24.80 -14.21
CA VAL A 110 5.65 24.03 -15.39
C VAL A 110 6.38 22.70 -15.45
N ASP A 111 5.70 21.66 -15.91
CA ASP A 111 6.28 20.32 -16.15
C ASP A 111 6.43 20.12 -17.66
N LEU A 112 7.67 20.05 -18.13
CA LEU A 112 8.05 19.87 -19.53
C LEU A 112 8.72 18.50 -19.69
N GLU A 113 8.18 17.65 -20.55
CA GLU A 113 8.76 16.34 -20.83
C GLU A 113 10.12 16.48 -21.54
N LEU A 114 11.08 15.59 -21.21
CA LEU A 114 12.45 15.61 -21.74
C LEU A 114 12.48 15.61 -23.28
N GLU A 115 11.65 14.76 -23.92
CA GLU A 115 11.57 14.68 -25.38
C GLU A 115 11.03 15.98 -26.02
N SER A 116 10.17 16.70 -25.31
CA SER A 116 9.72 18.04 -25.71
C SER A 116 10.87 19.04 -25.56
N ALA A 117 11.61 19.00 -24.45
CA ALA A 117 12.75 19.86 -24.20
C ALA A 117 13.88 19.67 -25.25
N GLU A 118 14.20 18.41 -25.57
CA GLU A 118 15.20 18.06 -26.62
C GLU A 118 14.81 18.53 -28.01
N SER A 119 13.51 18.54 -28.31
CA SER A 119 12.97 18.95 -29.61
C SER A 119 12.74 20.47 -29.73
N MET A 120 12.88 21.20 -28.62
CA MET A 120 12.63 22.63 -28.52
C MET A 120 13.82 23.46 -29.03
N LYS A 121 13.53 24.64 -29.61
CA LYS A 121 14.59 25.62 -29.87
C LYS A 121 15.08 26.25 -28.58
N LYS A 122 16.39 26.47 -28.44
CA LYS A 122 16.97 27.13 -27.26
C LYS A 122 16.32 28.48 -26.93
N ALA A 123 15.93 29.24 -27.98
CA ALA A 123 15.26 30.53 -27.81
C ALA A 123 13.89 30.40 -27.16
N ASP A 124 13.15 29.32 -27.39
CA ASP A 124 11.81 29.13 -26.81
C ASP A 124 11.90 28.67 -25.34
N LEU A 125 12.89 27.85 -25.01
CA LEU A 125 13.19 27.54 -23.61
C LEU A 125 13.62 28.81 -22.85
N GLN A 126 14.41 29.68 -23.47
CA GLN A 126 14.82 30.94 -22.84
C GLN A 126 13.61 31.86 -22.59
N LYS A 127 12.69 31.98 -23.55
CA LYS A 127 11.43 32.73 -23.34
C LYS A 127 10.62 32.20 -22.16
N LEU A 128 10.56 30.84 -21.99
CA LEU A 128 9.86 30.25 -20.86
C LEU A 128 10.54 30.65 -19.53
N ARG A 129 11.87 30.64 -19.47
CA ARG A 129 12.63 31.11 -18.31
C ARG A 129 12.44 32.59 -18.02
N ASP A 130 12.38 33.40 -19.06
CA ASP A 130 12.21 34.86 -18.92
C ASP A 130 10.86 35.24 -18.29
N THR A 131 9.89 34.29 -18.23
CA THR A 131 8.66 34.46 -17.46
C THR A 131 8.86 34.41 -15.94
N GLY A 132 10.00 33.89 -15.48
CA GLY A 132 10.30 33.68 -14.06
C GLY A 132 9.63 32.45 -13.42
N ILE A 133 8.91 31.62 -14.20
CA ILE A 133 8.29 30.38 -13.73
C ILE A 133 9.35 29.29 -13.51
N ALA A 134 9.20 28.48 -12.47
CA ALA A 134 10.08 27.33 -12.26
C ALA A 134 9.77 26.20 -13.27
N ILE A 135 10.81 25.47 -13.64
CA ILE A 135 10.71 24.42 -14.68
C ILE A 135 11.10 23.07 -14.08
N ILE A 136 10.17 22.12 -14.19
CA ILE A 136 10.47 20.70 -14.07
C ILE A 136 10.78 20.19 -15.47
N VAL A 137 11.89 19.46 -15.66
CA VAL A 137 12.07 18.61 -16.83
C VAL A 137 11.86 17.17 -16.38
N SER A 138 10.86 16.51 -16.99
CA SER A 138 10.39 15.20 -16.57
C SER A 138 10.68 14.13 -17.63
N TYR A 139 10.97 12.92 -17.17
CA TYR A 139 11.11 11.73 -18.00
C TYR A 139 10.33 10.56 -17.41
N HIS A 140 9.59 9.84 -18.24
CA HIS A 140 8.77 8.69 -17.84
C HIS A 140 9.16 7.45 -18.64
N ASP A 141 9.67 6.41 -17.94
CA ASP A 141 9.90 5.08 -18.53
C ASP A 141 8.79 4.11 -18.09
N PHE A 142 7.86 3.81 -18.98
CA PHE A 142 6.76 2.87 -18.74
C PHE A 142 7.19 1.40 -18.81
N ALA A 143 8.46 1.12 -19.11
CA ALA A 143 8.95 -0.24 -19.32
C ALA A 143 9.81 -0.77 -18.18
N ALA A 144 10.72 0.02 -17.59
CA ALA A 144 11.72 -0.47 -16.67
C ALA A 144 12.32 0.63 -15.78
N THR A 145 13.13 0.22 -14.80
CA THR A 145 14.02 1.09 -14.00
C THR A 145 15.46 0.83 -14.43
N LYS A 146 15.98 1.66 -15.32
CA LYS A 146 17.34 1.52 -15.86
C LYS A 146 17.90 2.87 -16.32
N ASP A 147 19.23 2.96 -16.41
CA ASP A 147 19.98 4.10 -16.96
C ASP A 147 19.56 5.47 -16.38
N LEU A 148 19.31 5.52 -15.06
CA LEU A 148 18.84 6.74 -14.38
C LEU A 148 19.86 7.88 -14.48
N GLU A 149 21.16 7.56 -14.41
CA GLU A 149 22.24 8.53 -14.56
C GLU A 149 22.30 9.08 -15.99
N GLY A 150 22.19 8.23 -17.00
CA GLY A 150 22.13 8.65 -18.40
C GLY A 150 20.95 9.60 -18.66
N ILE A 151 19.78 9.31 -18.08
CA ILE A 151 18.60 10.19 -18.15
C ILE A 151 18.88 11.53 -17.44
N TYR A 152 19.46 11.49 -16.23
CA TYR A 152 19.84 12.71 -15.51
C TYR A 152 20.76 13.59 -16.35
N HIS A 153 21.79 13.01 -16.98
CA HIS A 153 22.71 13.74 -17.85
C HIS A 153 22.06 14.30 -19.11
N ARG A 154 20.99 13.67 -19.64
CA ARG A 154 20.18 14.22 -20.74
C ARG A 154 19.35 15.42 -20.28
N ILE A 155 18.84 15.42 -19.04
CA ILE A 155 18.08 16.54 -18.46
C ILE A 155 18.98 17.72 -18.09
N GLN A 156 20.19 17.47 -17.61
CA GLN A 156 21.11 18.47 -17.06
C GLN A 156 21.39 19.69 -18.00
N PRO A 157 21.57 19.54 -19.33
CA PRO A 157 21.78 20.68 -20.23
C PRO A 157 20.64 21.69 -20.29
N PHE A 158 19.44 21.30 -19.85
CA PHE A 158 18.29 22.19 -19.77
C PHE A 158 18.23 23.00 -18.48
N HIS A 159 19.15 22.79 -17.53
CA HIS A 159 19.23 23.48 -16.23
C HIS A 159 17.85 23.70 -15.59
N PRO A 160 17.04 22.64 -15.34
CA PRO A 160 15.74 22.80 -14.72
C PRO A 160 15.86 23.13 -13.23
N ASP A 161 14.78 23.64 -12.63
CA ASP A 161 14.68 23.80 -11.19
C ASP A 161 14.47 22.44 -10.49
N PHE A 162 13.79 21.48 -11.17
CA PHE A 162 13.60 20.12 -10.70
C PHE A 162 13.83 19.10 -11.82
N TYR A 163 14.52 18.02 -11.49
CA TYR A 163 14.76 16.85 -12.33
C TYR A 163 13.74 15.76 -11.97
N LYS A 164 12.74 15.49 -12.82
CA LYS A 164 11.71 14.48 -12.52
C LYS A 164 11.98 13.20 -13.33
N ILE A 165 12.31 12.12 -12.61
CA ILE A 165 12.65 10.81 -13.21
C ILE A 165 11.67 9.76 -12.68
N VAL A 166 10.85 9.23 -13.58
CA VAL A 166 9.72 8.36 -13.24
C VAL A 166 9.81 7.02 -14.00
N PRO A 167 10.66 6.09 -13.53
CA PRO A 167 10.76 4.74 -14.08
C PRO A 167 9.61 3.83 -13.63
N THR A 168 9.56 2.60 -14.15
CA THR A 168 8.59 1.57 -13.74
C THR A 168 9.27 0.47 -12.93
N ALA A 169 8.80 0.26 -11.70
CA ALA A 169 9.22 -0.86 -10.86
C ALA A 169 8.44 -2.13 -11.21
N LYS A 170 9.17 -3.19 -11.56
CA LYS A 170 8.66 -4.57 -11.74
C LYS A 170 8.95 -5.44 -10.52
N THR A 171 9.93 -5.03 -9.73
CA THR A 171 10.38 -5.71 -8.51
C THR A 171 10.51 -4.71 -7.36
N LEU A 172 10.58 -5.21 -6.14
CA LEU A 172 10.84 -4.36 -4.97
C LEU A 172 12.21 -3.68 -5.07
N THR A 173 13.21 -4.37 -5.63
CA THR A 173 14.57 -3.87 -5.77
C THR A 173 14.71 -2.74 -6.80
N ASP A 174 13.78 -2.57 -7.73
CA ASP A 174 13.80 -1.41 -8.64
C ASP A 174 13.67 -0.08 -7.87
N ASN A 175 12.91 -0.07 -6.75
CA ASN A 175 12.83 1.11 -5.88
C ASN A 175 14.18 1.42 -5.21
N VAL A 176 14.95 0.39 -4.85
CA VAL A 176 16.28 0.56 -4.27
C VAL A 176 17.21 1.25 -5.28
N THR A 177 17.18 0.79 -6.53
CA THR A 177 17.95 1.40 -7.63
C THR A 177 17.66 2.89 -7.75
N LEU A 178 16.37 3.27 -7.74
CA LEU A 178 15.98 4.67 -7.79
C LEU A 178 16.40 5.45 -6.54
N MET A 179 16.19 4.92 -5.34
CA MET A 179 16.54 5.61 -4.10
C MET A 179 18.05 5.81 -3.97
N ARG A 180 18.86 4.79 -4.32
CA ARG A 180 20.32 4.94 -4.35
C ARG A 180 20.77 5.99 -5.35
N PHE A 181 20.16 6.01 -6.54
CA PHE A 181 20.42 7.07 -7.52
C PHE A 181 20.18 8.45 -6.90
N ILE A 182 19.02 8.66 -6.23
CA ILE A 182 18.72 9.95 -5.57
C ILE A 182 19.79 10.29 -4.52
N GLU A 183 20.13 9.34 -3.63
CA GLU A 183 21.09 9.53 -2.54
C GLU A 183 22.50 9.89 -3.02
N HIS A 184 22.90 9.43 -4.22
CA HIS A 184 24.24 9.66 -4.77
C HIS A 184 24.36 10.95 -5.59
N MET A 185 23.25 11.59 -5.95
CA MET A 185 23.30 12.85 -6.71
C MET A 185 23.61 14.03 -5.80
N GLU A 186 24.53 14.90 -6.23
CA GLU A 186 24.91 16.12 -5.49
C GLU A 186 23.72 17.06 -5.26
N ASP A 187 22.82 17.15 -6.25
CA ASP A 187 21.61 17.99 -6.22
C ASP A 187 20.35 17.21 -5.84
N HIS A 188 20.46 16.18 -4.97
CA HIS A 188 19.35 15.30 -4.62
C HIS A 188 18.08 16.04 -4.18
N SER A 189 18.20 17.21 -3.55
CA SER A 189 17.05 18.03 -3.11
C SER A 189 16.23 18.62 -4.26
N ASN A 190 16.71 18.56 -5.49
CA ASN A 190 16.01 19.00 -6.70
C ASN A 190 15.53 17.82 -7.55
N ILE A 191 15.79 16.59 -7.13
CA ILE A 191 15.33 15.38 -7.84
C ILE A 191 13.95 14.97 -7.33
N ILE A 192 13.07 14.66 -8.26
CA ILE A 192 11.78 14.04 -8.02
C ILE A 192 11.87 12.63 -8.60
N GLY A 193 12.07 11.64 -7.73
CA GLY A 193 12.22 10.25 -8.12
C GLY A 193 11.06 9.39 -7.62
N ILE A 194 10.32 8.75 -8.55
CA ILE A 194 9.13 7.97 -8.23
C ILE A 194 9.04 6.78 -9.20
N CYS A 195 8.95 5.55 -8.70
CA CYS A 195 8.63 4.41 -9.54
C CYS A 195 7.13 4.28 -9.79
N MET A 196 6.76 3.99 -11.03
CA MET A 196 5.41 3.55 -11.41
C MET A 196 5.21 2.06 -11.11
N GLY A 197 3.96 1.61 -11.20
CA GLY A 197 3.55 0.22 -11.00
C GLY A 197 3.27 -0.14 -9.54
N ASP A 198 2.65 -1.31 -9.33
CA ASP A 198 2.25 -1.77 -7.99
C ASP A 198 3.45 -2.00 -7.05
N ALA A 199 4.60 -2.39 -7.58
CA ALA A 199 5.83 -2.52 -6.82
C ALA A 199 6.46 -1.16 -6.48
N GLY A 200 6.06 -0.07 -7.15
CA GLY A 200 6.62 1.27 -7.00
C GLY A 200 6.17 2.05 -5.76
N ILE A 201 5.22 1.51 -4.98
CA ILE A 201 4.67 2.18 -3.79
C ILE A 201 5.77 2.59 -2.78
N ILE A 202 6.84 1.81 -2.71
CA ILE A 202 7.96 2.05 -1.78
C ILE A 202 8.60 3.40 -2.04
N SER A 203 8.95 3.71 -3.31
CA SER A 203 9.58 4.96 -3.67
C SER A 203 8.66 6.17 -3.49
N ARG A 204 7.33 5.98 -3.59
CA ARG A 204 6.35 7.06 -3.33
C ARG A 204 6.35 7.51 -1.88
N VAL A 205 6.67 6.60 -0.95
CA VAL A 205 6.75 6.90 0.49
C VAL A 205 8.19 7.15 0.93
N LEU A 206 9.14 6.31 0.51
CA LEU A 206 10.53 6.41 0.95
C LEU A 206 11.41 7.29 0.06
N GLY A 207 10.94 7.71 -1.12
CA GLY A 207 11.70 8.62 -1.99
C GLY A 207 12.09 9.91 -1.27
N VAL A 208 11.17 10.49 -0.49
CA VAL A 208 11.46 11.69 0.32
C VAL A 208 12.46 11.42 1.45
N ARG A 209 12.54 10.18 1.95
CA ARG A 209 13.55 9.74 2.89
C ARG A 209 14.94 9.67 2.24
N ALA A 210 14.99 9.28 0.97
CA ALA A 210 16.22 9.23 0.16
C ALA A 210 16.66 10.62 -0.35
N GLY A 211 15.87 11.68 -0.12
CA GLY A 211 16.20 13.05 -0.52
C GLY A 211 15.38 13.58 -1.70
N SER A 212 14.42 12.80 -2.27
CA SER A 212 13.52 13.32 -3.31
C SER A 212 12.77 14.55 -2.81
N ALA A 213 12.63 15.56 -3.69
CA ALA A 213 11.99 16.83 -3.34
C ALA A 213 10.54 16.64 -2.86
N PHE A 214 9.75 15.86 -3.57
CA PHE A 214 8.36 15.54 -3.24
C PHE A 214 7.87 14.33 -4.05
N THR A 215 6.67 13.85 -3.74
CA THR A 215 5.98 12.78 -4.46
C THR A 215 4.66 13.27 -5.05
N PHE A 216 4.08 12.49 -5.97
CA PHE A 216 2.80 12.79 -6.59
C PHE A 216 1.70 11.83 -6.11
N ALA A 217 0.55 12.39 -5.76
CA ALA A 217 -0.64 11.68 -5.31
C ALA A 217 -1.83 11.89 -6.26
N ALA A 218 -2.77 10.94 -6.29
CA ALA A 218 -4.08 11.16 -6.88
C ALA A 218 -4.97 11.98 -5.94
N ALA A 219 -5.92 12.74 -6.45
CA ALA A 219 -6.89 13.47 -5.64
C ALA A 219 -7.74 12.51 -4.80
N SER A 220 -8.21 11.43 -5.42
CA SER A 220 -8.93 10.33 -4.76
C SER A 220 -8.60 8.99 -5.41
N THR A 221 -9.05 7.91 -4.78
CA THR A 221 -8.96 6.55 -5.36
C THR A 221 -9.82 6.50 -6.62
N GLY A 222 -9.25 5.98 -7.71
CA GLY A 222 -9.87 5.93 -9.04
C GLY A 222 -9.54 7.11 -9.94
N GLU A 223 -8.84 8.13 -9.42
CA GLU A 223 -8.38 9.31 -10.17
C GLU A 223 -6.87 9.32 -10.41
N GLU A 224 -6.26 8.15 -10.43
CA GLU A 224 -4.83 8.00 -10.65
C GLU A 224 -4.43 8.47 -12.05
N THR A 225 -3.38 9.29 -12.14
CA THR A 225 -2.82 9.80 -13.39
C THR A 225 -1.65 8.96 -13.90
N GLY A 226 -1.24 7.96 -13.14
CA GLY A 226 -0.17 7.03 -13.51
C GLY A 226 -0.23 5.73 -12.71
N PRO A 227 0.34 4.63 -13.25
CA PRO A 227 0.29 3.32 -12.60
C PRO A 227 0.85 3.33 -11.18
N GLY A 228 0.12 2.72 -10.24
CA GLY A 228 0.55 2.61 -8.83
C GLY A 228 0.52 3.92 -8.04
N GLN A 229 -0.11 4.98 -8.55
CA GLN A 229 -0.32 6.20 -7.79
C GLN A 229 -1.25 5.95 -6.60
N ILE A 230 -1.05 6.68 -5.51
CA ILE A 230 -1.79 6.54 -4.25
C ILE A 230 -2.59 7.81 -4.02
N ALA A 231 -3.79 7.68 -3.45
CA ALA A 231 -4.60 8.83 -3.07
C ALA A 231 -3.88 9.69 -2.01
N ALA A 232 -4.02 11.01 -2.11
CA ALA A 232 -3.36 11.97 -1.21
C ALA A 232 -3.64 11.68 0.26
N ARG A 233 -4.89 11.39 0.62
CA ARG A 233 -5.26 11.03 2.00
C ARG A 233 -4.50 9.81 2.52
N THR A 234 -4.23 8.81 1.68
CA THR A 234 -3.43 7.65 2.11
C THR A 234 -1.99 8.04 2.43
N LEU A 235 -1.36 8.90 1.59
CA LEU A 235 -0.01 9.39 1.86
C LEU A 235 0.05 10.25 3.13
N ILE A 236 -0.95 11.10 3.35
CA ILE A 236 -1.00 12.04 4.48
C ILE A 236 -1.44 11.35 5.76
N ASP A 237 -2.57 10.64 5.76
CA ASP A 237 -3.19 10.13 6.97
C ASP A 237 -2.59 8.79 7.42
N THR A 238 -2.29 7.90 6.45
CA THR A 238 -1.72 6.58 6.75
C THR A 238 -0.21 6.62 6.86
N TYR A 239 0.48 7.12 5.82
CA TYR A 239 1.95 7.11 5.79
C TYR A 239 2.59 8.33 6.44
N ARG A 240 1.84 9.42 6.67
CA ARG A 240 2.31 10.69 7.26
C ARG A 240 3.59 11.21 6.60
N ILE A 241 3.59 11.22 5.29
CA ILE A 241 4.78 11.43 4.48
C ILE A 241 5.51 12.74 4.80
N GLU A 242 4.80 13.80 5.25
CA GLU A 242 5.40 15.05 5.70
C GLU A 242 6.37 14.86 6.88
N GLN A 243 6.18 13.80 7.68
CA GLN A 243 6.99 13.47 8.84
C GLN A 243 8.07 12.42 8.55
N VAL A 244 8.04 11.80 7.37
CA VAL A 244 9.06 10.83 6.96
C VAL A 244 10.39 11.57 6.70
N ASP A 245 11.45 11.13 7.36
CA ASP A 245 12.80 11.67 7.26
C ASP A 245 13.86 10.56 7.21
N ALA A 246 15.14 10.94 7.17
CA ALA A 246 16.25 9.99 7.12
C ALA A 246 16.32 9.07 8.35
N ALA A 247 15.84 9.52 9.52
CA ALA A 247 15.83 8.75 10.76
C ALA A 247 14.61 7.83 10.89
N THR A 248 13.59 7.96 10.01
CA THR A 248 12.37 7.16 10.06
C THR A 248 12.69 5.68 9.87
N LYS A 249 12.32 4.85 10.86
CA LYS A 249 12.46 3.39 10.82
C LYS A 249 11.45 2.80 9.85
N VAL A 250 11.86 1.78 9.10
CA VAL A 250 11.02 1.14 8.08
C VAL A 250 10.57 -0.24 8.55
N TYR A 251 9.28 -0.49 8.44
CA TYR A 251 8.62 -1.77 8.67
C TYR A 251 7.71 -2.10 7.49
N GLY A 252 7.20 -3.33 7.40
CA GLY A 252 6.25 -3.63 6.35
C GLY A 252 5.59 -4.99 6.44
N VAL A 253 4.55 -5.18 5.59
CA VAL A 253 3.98 -6.50 5.31
C VAL A 253 4.44 -6.98 3.95
N ALA A 254 4.97 -8.20 3.88
CA ALA A 254 5.44 -8.82 2.65
C ALA A 254 4.62 -10.06 2.29
N GLY A 255 4.20 -10.14 1.03
CA GLY A 255 3.41 -11.25 0.49
C GLY A 255 2.65 -10.87 -0.78
N ASN A 256 1.77 -11.77 -1.24
CA ASN A 256 0.91 -11.55 -2.40
C ASN A 256 -0.35 -12.44 -2.34
N PRO A 257 -1.57 -11.90 -2.47
CA PRO A 257 -1.90 -10.48 -2.60
C PRO A 257 -1.91 -9.75 -1.24
N ILE A 258 -1.49 -8.48 -1.20
CA ILE A 258 -1.54 -7.63 0.00
C ILE A 258 -2.12 -6.24 -0.26
N ARG A 259 -2.59 -5.97 -1.48
CA ARG A 259 -3.11 -4.65 -1.88
C ARG A 259 -4.26 -4.15 -0.98
N SER A 260 -5.10 -5.06 -0.51
CA SER A 260 -6.21 -4.76 0.40
C SER A 260 -5.89 -4.97 1.88
N SER A 261 -4.62 -5.17 2.22
CA SER A 261 -4.20 -5.38 3.62
C SER A 261 -4.43 -4.13 4.46
N LEU A 262 -5.05 -4.30 5.62
CA LEU A 262 -5.24 -3.24 6.61
C LEU A 262 -4.04 -3.06 7.55
N SER A 263 -3.02 -3.92 7.43
CA SER A 263 -1.81 -3.82 8.28
C SER A 263 -1.12 -2.46 8.19
N PRO A 264 -0.95 -1.81 7.01
CA PRO A 264 -0.37 -0.47 6.96
C PRO A 264 -1.17 0.57 7.75
N ALA A 265 -2.50 0.60 7.61
CA ALA A 265 -3.34 1.52 8.35
C ALA A 265 -3.26 1.28 9.87
N MET A 266 -3.36 0.03 10.30
CA MET A 266 -3.29 -0.38 11.71
C MET A 266 -1.93 -0.04 12.34
N MET A 267 -0.83 -0.45 11.69
CA MET A 267 0.51 -0.29 12.26
C MET A 267 0.99 1.16 12.26
N ASN A 268 0.74 1.92 11.19
CA ASN A 268 1.09 3.34 11.16
C ASN A 268 0.29 4.14 12.21
N ALA A 269 -0.97 3.78 12.47
CA ALA A 269 -1.74 4.37 13.56
C ALA A 269 -1.14 4.02 14.94
N ALA A 270 -0.69 2.79 15.14
CA ALA A 270 -0.03 2.37 16.38
C ALA A 270 1.30 3.12 16.58
N PHE A 271 2.15 3.24 15.55
CA PHE A 271 3.38 4.02 15.61
C PHE A 271 3.10 5.49 15.96
N ARG A 272 2.08 6.08 15.34
CA ARG A 272 1.65 7.45 15.65
C ARG A 272 1.22 7.59 17.11
N ARG A 273 0.37 6.69 17.60
CA ARG A 273 -0.16 6.74 18.97
C ARG A 273 0.94 6.67 20.01
N GLU A 274 1.94 5.82 19.76
CA GLU A 274 3.08 5.59 20.65
C GLU A 274 4.30 6.49 20.34
N THR A 275 4.13 7.50 19.48
CA THR A 275 5.19 8.46 19.08
C THR A 275 6.47 7.79 18.61
N VAL A 276 6.33 6.71 17.83
CA VAL A 276 7.46 6.01 17.21
C VAL A 276 7.71 6.62 15.83
N ASN A 277 8.92 7.16 15.58
CA ASN A 277 9.31 7.62 14.24
C ASN A 277 9.54 6.41 13.33
N ALA A 278 8.47 5.93 12.72
CA ALA A 278 8.46 4.75 11.88
C ALA A 278 7.36 4.83 10.81
N VAL A 279 7.58 4.11 9.71
CA VAL A 279 6.61 3.90 8.64
C VAL A 279 6.47 2.41 8.33
N TYR A 280 5.23 1.98 8.11
CA TYR A 280 4.91 0.59 7.76
C TYR A 280 4.31 0.51 6.36
N LEU A 281 4.97 -0.25 5.48
CA LEU A 281 4.70 -0.32 4.05
C LEU A 281 4.03 -1.64 3.64
N ALA A 282 3.34 -1.61 2.50
CA ALA A 282 2.90 -2.82 1.79
C ALA A 282 3.97 -3.21 0.76
N LEU A 283 4.63 -4.35 0.95
CA LEU A 283 5.72 -4.87 0.11
C LEU A 283 5.21 -6.03 -0.73
N GLN A 284 4.48 -5.73 -1.81
CA GLN A 284 3.84 -6.76 -2.63
C GLN A 284 4.88 -7.54 -3.43
N THR A 285 5.09 -8.79 -3.05
CA THR A 285 5.93 -9.74 -3.78
C THR A 285 5.54 -11.19 -3.50
N HIS A 286 5.76 -12.05 -4.47
CA HIS A 286 5.65 -13.50 -4.35
C HIS A 286 7.03 -14.18 -4.37
N LYS A 287 8.13 -13.39 -4.52
CA LYS A 287 9.49 -13.87 -4.61
C LYS A 287 10.28 -13.49 -3.36
N LEU A 288 10.64 -14.49 -2.56
CA LEU A 288 11.44 -14.27 -1.36
C LEU A 288 12.80 -13.63 -1.67
N THR A 289 13.43 -14.01 -2.77
CA THR A 289 14.74 -13.47 -3.19
C THR A 289 14.69 -11.95 -3.42
N ASP A 290 13.59 -11.42 -3.97
CA ASP A 290 13.38 -9.98 -4.18
C ASP A 290 13.19 -9.27 -2.84
N LEU A 291 12.40 -9.87 -1.92
CA LEU A 291 12.23 -9.35 -0.56
C LEU A 291 13.56 -9.29 0.21
N LEU A 292 14.35 -10.36 0.16
CA LEU A 292 15.63 -10.42 0.87
C LEU A 292 16.65 -9.40 0.36
N LYS A 293 16.68 -9.16 -0.97
CA LYS A 293 17.48 -8.05 -1.54
C LYS A 293 17.02 -6.71 -1.01
N LEU A 294 15.71 -6.43 -1.02
CA LEU A 294 15.18 -5.19 -0.45
C LEU A 294 15.60 -5.02 1.02
N VAL A 295 15.48 -6.09 1.83
CA VAL A 295 15.84 -6.07 3.26
C VAL A 295 17.33 -5.82 3.49
N GLN A 296 18.20 -6.28 2.59
CA GLN A 296 19.64 -6.00 2.67
C GLN A 296 19.97 -4.54 2.38
N GLU A 297 19.27 -3.95 1.43
CA GLU A 297 19.54 -2.60 0.91
C GLU A 297 18.88 -1.49 1.74
N ILE A 298 17.65 -1.73 2.19
CA ILE A 298 16.92 -0.82 3.09
C ILE A 298 16.96 -1.41 4.49
N PRO A 299 17.31 -0.66 5.53
CA PRO A 299 17.37 -1.16 6.91
C PRO A 299 15.96 -1.36 7.49
N ILE A 300 15.20 -2.28 6.90
CA ILE A 300 13.89 -2.69 7.39
C ILE A 300 14.07 -3.34 8.76
N GLN A 301 13.40 -2.77 9.79
CA GLN A 301 13.55 -3.19 11.18
C GLN A 301 12.67 -4.40 11.53
N GLY A 302 11.56 -4.57 10.81
CA GLY A 302 10.67 -5.70 11.03
C GLY A 302 9.70 -5.91 9.87
N LEU A 303 9.28 -7.16 9.69
CA LEU A 303 8.33 -7.57 8.66
C LEU A 303 7.21 -8.42 9.22
N SER A 304 5.97 -8.11 8.84
CA SER A 304 4.92 -9.11 8.79
C SER A 304 5.07 -9.90 7.51
N VAL A 305 5.08 -11.22 7.62
CA VAL A 305 5.20 -12.12 6.47
C VAL A 305 3.89 -12.87 6.28
N THR A 306 3.32 -12.80 5.08
CA THR A 306 2.09 -13.52 4.73
C THR A 306 2.29 -14.43 3.52
N MET A 307 1.19 -15.02 3.01
CA MET A 307 1.24 -15.88 1.84
C MET A 307 2.00 -15.24 0.66
N PRO A 308 2.80 -16.00 -0.10
CA PRO A 308 3.15 -17.40 0.10
C PRO A 308 4.41 -17.61 0.98
N LEU A 309 5.00 -16.56 1.56
CA LEU A 309 6.38 -16.51 2.04
C LEU A 309 6.60 -17.06 3.45
N LYS A 310 5.54 -17.33 4.25
CA LYS A 310 5.65 -17.71 5.69
C LYS A 310 6.53 -18.93 5.98
N GLN A 311 6.62 -19.88 5.05
CA GLN A 311 7.43 -21.08 5.22
C GLN A 311 8.85 -20.89 4.66
N GLU A 312 8.96 -20.27 3.47
CA GLU A 312 10.25 -20.08 2.81
C GLU A 312 11.18 -19.16 3.62
N ILE A 313 10.65 -18.13 4.26
CA ILE A 313 11.45 -17.17 5.03
C ILE A 313 12.25 -17.83 6.15
N MET A 314 11.76 -18.95 6.70
CA MET A 314 12.39 -19.63 7.83
C MET A 314 13.83 -20.07 7.55
N ALA A 315 14.15 -20.45 6.32
CA ALA A 315 15.49 -20.86 5.92
C ALA A 315 16.51 -19.70 5.91
N HIS A 316 16.03 -18.46 6.03
CA HIS A 316 16.84 -17.23 5.98
C HIS A 316 16.87 -16.47 7.31
N LEU A 317 16.35 -17.09 8.38
CA LEU A 317 16.37 -16.55 9.72
C LEU A 317 17.50 -17.15 10.52
N GLU A 318 18.18 -16.35 11.33
CA GLU A 318 19.23 -16.82 12.24
C GLU A 318 18.65 -17.79 13.28
N LYS A 319 17.48 -17.43 13.82
CA LYS A 319 16.77 -18.22 14.82
C LYS A 319 15.27 -17.97 14.77
N THR A 320 14.50 -18.99 15.08
CA THR A 320 13.05 -18.89 15.29
C THR A 320 12.70 -19.31 16.71
N ASP A 321 11.60 -18.79 17.25
CA ASP A 321 11.09 -19.26 18.54
C ASP A 321 10.65 -20.74 18.45
N PRO A 322 10.61 -21.48 19.58
CA PRO A 322 10.32 -22.91 19.56
C PRO A 322 8.96 -23.28 18.95
N LEU A 323 7.95 -22.41 19.12
CA LEU A 323 6.62 -22.65 18.59
C LEU A 323 6.57 -22.44 17.07
N SER A 324 7.19 -21.38 16.57
CA SER A 324 7.36 -21.14 15.13
C SER A 324 8.07 -22.32 14.43
N THR A 325 9.09 -22.89 15.09
CA THR A 325 9.79 -24.09 14.59
C THR A 325 8.84 -25.28 14.47
N LYS A 326 8.03 -25.56 15.50
CA LYS A 326 7.01 -26.63 15.48
C LYS A 326 5.95 -26.41 14.39
N ILE A 327 5.48 -25.16 14.25
CA ILE A 327 4.50 -24.78 13.23
C ILE A 327 5.10 -24.92 11.83
N GLY A 328 6.39 -24.67 11.65
CA GLY A 328 7.07 -24.63 10.36
C GLY A 328 6.68 -23.41 9.51
N ALA A 329 6.35 -22.27 10.18
CA ALA A 329 6.02 -21.01 9.52
C ALA A 329 6.21 -19.82 10.46
N CYS A 330 6.74 -18.71 9.93
CA CYS A 330 6.84 -17.41 10.60
C CYS A 330 5.95 -16.39 9.91
N ASN A 331 5.24 -15.60 10.70
CA ASN A 331 4.51 -14.42 10.20
C ASN A 331 5.15 -13.09 10.63
N THR A 332 6.20 -13.14 11.45
CA THR A 332 6.85 -11.96 12.04
C THR A 332 8.35 -12.11 11.98
N VAL A 333 9.03 -11.13 11.44
CA VAL A 333 10.50 -11.06 11.40
C VAL A 333 10.95 -9.78 12.09
N LEU A 334 11.97 -9.90 12.93
CA LEU A 334 12.66 -8.79 13.59
C LEU A 334 14.10 -8.75 13.08
N ARG A 335 14.59 -7.57 12.69
CA ARG A 335 16.02 -7.32 12.53
C ARG A 335 16.58 -6.88 13.87
N ALA A 336 17.47 -7.67 14.46
CA ALA A 336 18.13 -7.32 15.70
C ALA A 336 19.29 -6.32 15.48
N GLN A 337 19.87 -5.84 16.57
CA GLN A 337 20.99 -4.87 16.53
C GLN A 337 22.25 -5.45 15.85
N ASP A 338 22.43 -6.77 15.86
CA ASP A 338 23.50 -7.49 15.15
C ASP A 338 23.28 -7.57 13.63
N GLY A 339 22.16 -7.01 13.13
CA GLY A 339 21.74 -7.05 11.73
C GLY A 339 21.08 -8.34 11.28
N LYS A 340 21.03 -9.37 12.13
CA LYS A 340 20.45 -10.68 11.82
C LYS A 340 18.92 -10.66 11.94
N LEU A 341 18.28 -11.61 11.26
CA LEU A 341 16.83 -11.73 11.22
C LEU A 341 16.36 -12.85 12.14
N TYR A 342 15.41 -12.55 13.01
CA TYR A 342 14.78 -13.47 13.95
C TYR A 342 13.31 -13.62 13.65
N GLY A 343 12.79 -14.85 13.74
CA GLY A 343 11.42 -15.18 13.34
C GLY A 343 10.53 -15.60 14.50
N PHE A 344 9.27 -15.16 14.41
CA PHE A 344 8.20 -15.47 15.37
C PHE A 344 6.90 -15.80 14.64
N ASN A 345 5.99 -16.46 15.35
CA ASN A 345 4.63 -16.67 14.85
C ASN A 345 3.59 -16.05 15.79
N THR A 346 3.21 -14.79 15.52
CA THR A 346 2.23 -14.06 16.33
C THR A 346 0.77 -14.44 16.02
N ASP A 347 0.52 -15.20 14.92
CA ASP A 347 -0.83 -15.74 14.66
C ASP A 347 -1.32 -16.60 15.84
N VAL A 348 -0.41 -17.30 16.51
CA VAL A 348 -0.75 -18.09 17.71
C VAL A 348 -1.35 -17.22 18.81
N ALA A 349 -0.70 -16.11 19.17
CA ALA A 349 -1.21 -15.18 20.16
C ALA A 349 -2.54 -14.56 19.73
N GLY A 350 -2.67 -14.24 18.43
CA GLY A 350 -3.91 -13.76 17.82
C GLY A 350 -5.08 -14.74 17.93
N ILE A 351 -4.81 -16.04 18.02
CA ILE A 351 -5.84 -17.08 18.13
C ILE A 351 -6.08 -17.46 19.60
N THR A 352 -5.02 -17.76 20.35
CA THR A 352 -5.18 -18.23 21.73
C THR A 352 -5.67 -17.13 22.66
N GLY A 353 -5.21 -15.89 22.52
CA GLY A 353 -5.61 -14.77 23.38
C GLY A 353 -7.13 -14.53 23.42
N PRO A 354 -7.81 -14.33 22.27
CA PRO A 354 -9.27 -14.19 22.25
C PRO A 354 -10.02 -15.40 22.77
N LEU A 355 -9.50 -16.62 22.57
CA LEU A 355 -10.09 -17.85 23.08
C LEU A 355 -9.99 -17.92 24.61
N GLU A 356 -8.80 -17.69 25.19
CA GLU A 356 -8.54 -17.75 26.63
C GLU A 356 -9.38 -16.73 27.44
N LYS A 357 -9.80 -15.62 26.79
CA LYS A 357 -10.75 -14.66 27.39
C LYS A 357 -12.18 -15.23 27.53
N ARG A 358 -12.51 -16.33 26.86
CA ARG A 358 -13.88 -16.87 26.74
C ARG A 358 -14.04 -18.31 27.24
N LEU A 359 -12.96 -19.10 27.19
CA LEU A 359 -12.99 -20.49 27.65
C LEU A 359 -11.61 -20.95 28.13
N SER A 360 -11.58 -21.95 29.02
CA SER A 360 -10.33 -22.65 29.36
C SER A 360 -9.93 -23.58 28.23
N LEU A 361 -8.71 -23.42 27.68
CA LEU A 361 -8.22 -24.27 26.61
C LEU A 361 -7.80 -25.66 27.09
N ARG A 362 -7.43 -25.82 28.38
CA ARG A 362 -7.01 -27.10 28.92
C ARG A 362 -8.17 -28.10 28.94
N GLY A 363 -8.03 -29.19 28.16
CA GLY A 363 -9.05 -30.23 28.03
C GLY A 363 -10.22 -29.84 27.09
N ALA A 364 -10.26 -28.62 26.56
CA ALA A 364 -11.29 -28.19 25.62
C ALA A 364 -11.22 -28.98 24.31
N LYS A 365 -12.37 -29.39 23.76
CA LYS A 365 -12.49 -29.99 22.44
C LYS A 365 -12.64 -28.91 21.38
N ILE A 366 -11.65 -28.76 20.52
CA ILE A 366 -11.61 -27.70 19.52
C ILE A 366 -11.59 -28.30 18.11
N LEU A 367 -12.52 -27.86 17.26
CA LEU A 367 -12.53 -28.17 15.84
C LEU A 367 -11.82 -27.04 15.08
N VAL A 368 -10.81 -27.39 14.29
CA VAL A 368 -10.15 -26.45 13.36
C VAL A 368 -10.51 -26.80 11.91
N LEU A 369 -11.06 -25.84 11.19
CA LEU A 369 -11.36 -25.96 9.77
C LEU A 369 -10.18 -25.45 8.96
N GLY A 370 -9.61 -26.30 8.11
CA GLY A 370 -8.44 -25.99 7.29
C GLY A 370 -7.14 -26.68 7.76
N ALA A 371 -6.12 -26.60 6.91
CA ALA A 371 -4.79 -27.16 7.20
C ALA A 371 -3.64 -26.30 6.61
N GLY A 372 -3.93 -25.03 6.28
CA GLY A 372 -2.95 -24.03 5.83
C GLY A 372 -2.17 -23.38 6.97
N GLY A 373 -1.46 -22.29 6.70
CA GLY A 373 -0.60 -21.61 7.68
C GLY A 373 -1.35 -21.15 8.94
N ALA A 374 -2.52 -20.50 8.80
CA ALA A 374 -3.33 -20.07 9.93
C ALA A 374 -3.90 -21.27 10.73
N ALA A 375 -4.34 -22.34 10.03
CA ALA A 375 -4.80 -23.56 10.67
C ALA A 375 -3.67 -24.24 11.46
N ARG A 376 -2.44 -24.27 10.95
CA ARG A 376 -1.28 -24.78 11.68
C ARG A 376 -1.05 -23.98 12.96
N ALA A 377 -1.06 -22.63 12.87
CA ALA A 377 -0.92 -21.78 14.05
C ALA A 377 -2.03 -22.05 15.09
N ALA A 378 -3.29 -22.21 14.63
CA ALA A 378 -4.41 -22.55 15.49
C ALA A 378 -4.21 -23.91 16.17
N VAL A 379 -3.93 -24.96 15.39
CA VAL A 379 -3.76 -26.32 15.90
C VAL A 379 -2.62 -26.40 16.91
N PHE A 380 -1.42 -25.92 16.57
CA PHE A 380 -0.27 -25.97 17.47
C PHE A 380 -0.47 -25.07 18.69
N GLY A 381 -1.04 -23.87 18.52
CA GLY A 381 -1.27 -22.95 19.61
C GLY A 381 -2.23 -23.48 20.67
N VAL A 382 -3.41 -23.99 20.26
CA VAL A 382 -4.38 -24.53 21.22
C VAL A 382 -3.94 -25.89 21.80
N ARG A 383 -3.18 -26.71 21.04
CA ARG A 383 -2.56 -27.94 21.56
C ARG A 383 -1.53 -27.66 22.63
N ASP A 384 -0.69 -26.66 22.44
CA ASP A 384 0.31 -26.24 23.44
C ASP A 384 -0.34 -25.80 24.77
N LYS A 385 -1.57 -25.28 24.69
CA LYS A 385 -2.43 -24.94 25.84
C LYS A 385 -3.23 -26.12 26.42
N GLY A 386 -3.06 -27.33 25.87
CA GLY A 386 -3.66 -28.56 26.38
C GLY A 386 -5.05 -28.90 25.84
N ALA A 387 -5.48 -28.31 24.73
CA ALA A 387 -6.73 -28.64 24.08
C ALA A 387 -6.70 -29.99 23.34
N ASP A 388 -7.83 -30.69 23.22
CA ASP A 388 -8.03 -31.85 22.35
C ASP A 388 -8.53 -31.36 20.99
N VAL A 389 -7.69 -31.47 19.95
CA VAL A 389 -7.92 -30.83 18.67
C VAL A 389 -8.35 -31.80 17.59
N PHE A 390 -9.40 -31.43 16.87
CA PHE A 390 -9.92 -32.12 15.70
C PHE A 390 -9.74 -31.23 14.46
N ILE A 391 -9.35 -31.84 13.35
CA ILE A 391 -9.05 -31.12 12.09
C ILE A 391 -9.99 -31.62 11.00
N LEU A 392 -10.70 -30.69 10.37
CA LEU A 392 -11.47 -30.92 9.16
C LEU A 392 -10.87 -30.09 8.02
N ASN A 393 -10.53 -30.74 6.91
CA ASN A 393 -10.02 -30.05 5.71
C ASN A 393 -10.61 -30.69 4.43
N ARG A 394 -10.75 -29.87 3.39
CA ARG A 394 -11.20 -30.33 2.07
C ARG A 394 -10.35 -31.47 1.51
N THR A 395 -9.04 -31.42 1.74
CA THR A 395 -8.08 -32.46 1.36
C THR A 395 -7.69 -33.27 2.60
N PRO A 396 -8.21 -34.50 2.75
CA PRO A 396 -8.00 -35.32 3.96
C PRO A 396 -6.53 -35.60 4.28
N GLU A 397 -5.70 -35.82 3.26
CA GLU A 397 -4.28 -36.14 3.39
C GLU A 397 -3.51 -35.00 4.09
N THR A 398 -3.86 -33.76 3.76
CA THR A 398 -3.24 -32.57 4.39
C THR A 398 -3.66 -32.46 5.86
N ALA A 399 -4.93 -32.75 6.18
CA ALA A 399 -5.41 -32.79 7.57
C ALA A 399 -4.71 -33.90 8.36
N GLN A 400 -4.57 -35.12 7.79
CA GLN A 400 -3.88 -36.24 8.41
C GLN A 400 -2.39 -35.94 8.67
N LYS A 401 -1.73 -35.26 7.72
CA LYS A 401 -0.33 -34.85 7.89
C LYS A 401 -0.20 -33.88 9.08
N LEU A 402 -1.06 -32.84 9.14
CA LEU A 402 -1.07 -31.89 10.24
C LEU A 402 -1.42 -32.56 11.58
N ALA A 403 -2.41 -33.45 11.58
CA ALA A 403 -2.81 -34.20 12.78
C ALA A 403 -1.67 -35.03 13.36
N ARG A 404 -0.93 -35.77 12.50
CA ARG A 404 0.25 -36.53 12.92
C ARG A 404 1.35 -35.64 13.50
N GLN A 405 1.61 -34.49 12.88
CA GLN A 405 2.65 -33.57 13.34
C GLN A 405 2.32 -32.89 14.68
N SER A 406 1.04 -32.67 14.95
CA SER A 406 0.58 -31.94 16.16
C SER A 406 0.04 -32.84 17.27
N GLY A 407 -0.04 -34.15 17.04
CA GLY A 407 -0.72 -35.08 17.97
C GLY A 407 -2.24 -34.82 18.06
N SER A 408 -2.85 -34.32 16.99
CA SER A 408 -4.29 -34.06 16.89
C SER A 408 -5.04 -35.19 16.15
N LYS A 409 -6.35 -35.07 16.04
CA LYS A 409 -7.22 -36.05 15.36
C LYS A 409 -7.83 -35.43 14.11
N THR A 410 -8.16 -36.23 13.12
CA THR A 410 -9.00 -35.78 12.00
C THR A 410 -10.45 -36.19 12.23
N ILE A 411 -11.39 -35.43 11.67
CA ILE A 411 -12.82 -35.74 11.73
C ILE A 411 -13.43 -35.60 10.34
N LYS A 412 -14.46 -36.40 10.04
CA LYS A 412 -15.27 -36.29 8.83
C LYS A 412 -16.47 -35.40 9.06
N LYS A 413 -16.99 -34.77 7.98
CA LYS A 413 -18.13 -33.86 8.06
C LYS A 413 -19.39 -34.51 8.64
N ASP A 414 -19.67 -35.74 8.31
CA ASP A 414 -20.84 -36.52 8.76
C ASP A 414 -20.82 -36.81 10.28
N ALA A 415 -19.67 -36.74 10.93
CA ALA A 415 -19.52 -36.91 12.36
C ALA A 415 -19.71 -35.61 13.20
N LEU A 416 -19.76 -34.44 12.56
CA LEU A 416 -19.80 -33.14 13.26
C LEU A 416 -21.05 -32.97 14.12
N ALA A 417 -22.22 -33.23 13.56
CA ALA A 417 -23.51 -33.08 14.26
C ALA A 417 -23.60 -33.96 15.54
N LYS A 418 -22.84 -35.07 15.56
CA LYS A 418 -22.80 -36.02 16.68
C LYS A 418 -21.69 -35.77 17.69
N THR A 419 -20.80 -34.83 17.37
CA THR A 419 -19.64 -34.50 18.21
C THR A 419 -19.80 -33.08 18.77
N SER A 420 -19.83 -32.95 20.10
CA SER A 420 -19.88 -31.65 20.74
C SER A 420 -18.47 -31.07 20.85
N PHE A 421 -18.32 -29.77 20.50
CA PHE A 421 -17.09 -29.01 20.62
C PHE A 421 -17.26 -27.83 21.59
N ASP A 422 -16.20 -27.43 22.26
CA ASP A 422 -16.16 -26.19 23.04
C ASP A 422 -15.96 -24.98 22.14
N ALA A 423 -15.19 -25.13 21.05
CA ALA A 423 -15.06 -24.12 20.02
C ALA A 423 -14.84 -24.71 18.60
N ILE A 424 -15.33 -23.99 17.60
CA ILE A 424 -15.02 -24.22 16.17
C ILE A 424 -14.21 -23.02 15.68
N ILE A 425 -13.04 -23.26 15.06
CA ILE A 425 -12.18 -22.23 14.50
C ILE A 425 -12.16 -22.37 12.99
N ASN A 426 -12.68 -21.38 12.24
CA ASN A 426 -12.52 -21.33 10.79
C ASN A 426 -11.17 -20.68 10.44
N ALA A 427 -10.21 -21.49 9.98
CA ALA A 427 -8.91 -21.07 9.48
C ALA A 427 -8.77 -21.28 7.95
N THR A 428 -9.91 -21.33 7.25
CA THR A 428 -9.99 -21.35 5.78
C THR A 428 -10.26 -19.94 5.23
N PRO A 429 -10.01 -19.68 3.94
CA PRO A 429 -10.42 -18.41 3.32
C PRO A 429 -11.91 -18.34 2.96
N LEU A 430 -12.69 -19.36 3.28
CA LEU A 430 -14.14 -19.38 2.97
C LEU A 430 -14.86 -18.31 3.77
N GLY A 431 -15.65 -17.52 3.08
CA GLY A 431 -16.35 -16.36 3.67
C GLY A 431 -15.61 -15.04 3.50
N MET A 432 -14.38 -15.03 2.98
CA MET A 432 -13.61 -13.81 2.69
C MET A 432 -14.21 -13.06 1.50
N ALA A 433 -14.17 -11.73 1.52
CA ALA A 433 -14.63 -10.87 0.43
C ALA A 433 -13.97 -11.27 -0.91
N GLY A 434 -14.80 -11.38 -1.96
CA GLY A 434 -14.34 -11.79 -3.30
C GLY A 434 -14.14 -13.31 -3.49
N GLN A 435 -14.21 -14.11 -2.45
CA GLN A 435 -14.15 -15.57 -2.55
C GLN A 435 -15.54 -16.14 -2.88
N LYS A 436 -15.65 -16.83 -4.03
CA LYS A 436 -16.84 -17.62 -4.39
C LYS A 436 -16.64 -19.07 -3.92
N GLY A 437 -17.49 -19.56 -3.04
CA GLY A 437 -17.44 -20.96 -2.61
C GLY A 437 -18.51 -21.28 -1.59
N ALA A 438 -18.99 -22.52 -1.58
CA ALA A 438 -19.91 -23.00 -0.57
C ALA A 438 -19.21 -23.04 0.80
N GLN A 439 -19.95 -22.69 1.85
CA GLN A 439 -19.47 -22.83 3.21
C GLN A 439 -19.15 -24.29 3.52
N MET A 440 -18.12 -24.49 4.35
CA MET A 440 -17.74 -25.83 4.78
C MET A 440 -18.78 -26.41 5.75
N LEU A 441 -19.41 -25.56 6.57
CA LEU A 441 -20.38 -25.94 7.60
C LEU A 441 -21.75 -25.31 7.34
N GLU A 442 -22.79 -26.07 7.65
CA GLU A 442 -24.18 -25.65 7.70
C GLU A 442 -24.65 -25.51 9.16
N ALA A 443 -25.84 -24.95 9.37
CA ALA A 443 -26.40 -24.76 10.72
C ALA A 443 -26.43 -26.06 11.56
N LYS A 444 -26.77 -27.18 10.92
CA LYS A 444 -26.82 -28.51 11.57
C LYS A 444 -25.47 -29.06 12.01
N ASP A 445 -24.37 -28.52 11.45
CA ASP A 445 -23.00 -28.94 11.75
C ASP A 445 -22.42 -28.21 12.98
N LEU A 446 -23.10 -27.14 13.47
CA LEU A 446 -22.62 -26.30 14.57
C LEU A 446 -23.03 -26.83 15.95
N ASN A 447 -22.51 -28.00 16.34
CA ASN A 447 -22.65 -28.51 17.70
C ASN A 447 -21.48 -27.99 18.58
N THR A 448 -21.54 -26.71 18.94
CA THR A 448 -20.44 -26.01 19.64
C THR A 448 -20.94 -24.91 20.57
N LYS A 449 -20.12 -24.55 21.55
CA LYS A 449 -20.38 -23.44 22.49
C LYS A 449 -19.84 -22.08 21.99
N LEU A 450 -18.94 -22.09 20.98
CA LEU A 450 -18.25 -20.88 20.49
C LEU A 450 -17.83 -21.09 19.04
N VAL A 451 -17.98 -20.05 18.20
CA VAL A 451 -17.45 -20.02 16.83
C VAL A 451 -16.45 -18.88 16.71
N PHE A 452 -15.27 -19.21 16.23
CA PHE A 452 -14.20 -18.24 15.90
C PHE A 452 -13.90 -18.30 14.41
N ASP A 453 -14.14 -17.21 13.70
CA ASP A 453 -13.78 -17.10 12.28
C ASP A 453 -12.55 -16.21 12.13
N LEU A 454 -11.45 -16.74 11.55
CA LEU A 454 -10.22 -15.97 11.34
C LEU A 454 -10.33 -15.01 10.14
N VAL A 455 -11.37 -15.11 9.31
CA VAL A 455 -11.66 -14.14 8.26
C VAL A 455 -12.11 -12.82 8.90
N TYR A 456 -11.41 -11.72 8.56
CA TYR A 456 -11.71 -10.40 9.11
C TYR A 456 -12.41 -9.45 8.12
N ASN A 457 -12.42 -9.79 6.83
CA ASN A 457 -13.12 -9.03 5.79
C ASN A 457 -13.98 -9.97 4.94
N PRO A 458 -15.32 -9.88 5.03
CA PRO A 458 -16.14 -8.96 5.84
C PRO A 458 -16.04 -9.23 7.34
N ILE A 459 -16.44 -8.25 8.17
CA ILE A 459 -16.48 -8.42 9.66
C ILE A 459 -17.44 -9.55 10.04
N GLU A 460 -18.62 -9.61 9.41
CA GLU A 460 -19.59 -10.67 9.60
C GLU A 460 -19.57 -11.63 8.41
N THR A 461 -18.89 -12.74 8.60
CA THR A 461 -18.88 -13.83 7.60
C THR A 461 -20.19 -14.61 7.61
N PRO A 462 -20.49 -15.36 6.55
CA PRO A 462 -21.64 -16.26 6.55
C PRO A 462 -21.63 -17.27 7.70
N LEU A 463 -20.47 -17.79 8.11
CA LEU A 463 -20.35 -18.71 9.26
C LEU A 463 -20.75 -18.02 10.58
N LEU A 464 -20.27 -16.79 10.81
CA LEU A 464 -20.63 -16.03 12.01
C LEU A 464 -22.11 -15.66 12.04
N ARG A 465 -22.72 -15.40 10.87
CA ARG A 465 -24.16 -15.15 10.76
C ARG A 465 -24.98 -16.38 11.16
N ILE A 466 -24.60 -17.57 10.70
CA ILE A 466 -25.27 -18.83 11.10
C ILE A 466 -25.12 -19.05 12.61
N ALA A 467 -23.93 -18.83 13.17
CA ALA A 467 -23.69 -18.96 14.60
C ALA A 467 -24.59 -18.03 15.44
N ARG A 468 -24.72 -16.76 15.02
CA ARG A 468 -25.61 -15.78 15.67
C ARG A 468 -27.09 -16.20 15.61
N GLN A 469 -27.55 -16.71 14.47
CA GLN A 469 -28.93 -17.21 14.32
C GLN A 469 -29.24 -18.36 15.30
N GLN A 470 -28.22 -19.12 15.69
CA GLN A 470 -28.32 -20.19 16.69
C GLN A 470 -27.96 -19.73 18.12
N SER A 471 -27.82 -18.42 18.35
CA SER A 471 -27.41 -17.85 19.64
C SER A 471 -26.09 -18.39 20.16
N ILE A 472 -25.18 -18.82 19.26
CA ILE A 472 -23.84 -19.27 19.63
C ILE A 472 -22.94 -18.04 19.72
N PRO A 473 -22.20 -17.84 20.84
CA PRO A 473 -21.18 -16.81 20.97
C PRO A 473 -20.15 -16.87 19.84
N ILE A 474 -19.65 -15.70 19.42
CA ILE A 474 -18.70 -15.59 18.32
C ILE A 474 -17.43 -14.82 18.71
N ILE A 475 -16.33 -15.13 18.05
CA ILE A 475 -15.12 -14.31 17.96
C ILE A 475 -14.91 -13.96 16.50
N THR A 476 -14.67 -12.68 16.23
CA THR A 476 -14.45 -12.20 14.85
C THR A 476 -12.97 -12.26 14.45
N GLY A 477 -12.70 -12.37 13.16
CA GLY A 477 -11.35 -12.33 12.64
C GLY A 477 -10.64 -10.99 12.89
N VAL A 478 -11.39 -9.92 13.15
CA VAL A 478 -10.83 -8.62 13.54
C VAL A 478 -10.07 -8.72 14.86
N GLU A 479 -10.59 -9.47 15.83
CA GLU A 479 -9.91 -9.68 17.12
C GLU A 479 -8.56 -10.38 16.92
N MET A 480 -8.55 -11.44 16.11
CA MET A 480 -7.31 -12.15 15.74
C MET A 480 -6.32 -11.21 15.04
N PHE A 481 -6.81 -10.43 14.07
CA PHE A 481 -5.98 -9.54 13.27
C PHE A 481 -5.31 -8.45 14.12
N VAL A 482 -6.04 -7.86 15.06
CA VAL A 482 -5.50 -6.86 15.99
C VAL A 482 -4.52 -7.49 16.96
N GLN A 483 -4.86 -8.61 17.61
CA GLN A 483 -4.01 -9.26 18.61
C GLN A 483 -2.68 -9.74 18.04
N GLN A 484 -2.67 -10.35 16.83
CA GLN A 484 -1.42 -10.75 16.19
C GLN A 484 -0.57 -9.53 15.84
N GLY A 485 -1.21 -8.42 15.37
CA GLY A 485 -0.53 -7.18 15.05
C GLY A 485 0.01 -6.46 16.29
N ALA A 486 -0.75 -6.45 17.39
CA ALA A 486 -0.30 -5.91 18.66
C ALA A 486 0.97 -6.62 19.14
N ARG A 487 0.99 -7.96 19.05
CA ARG A 487 2.19 -8.72 19.40
C ARG A 487 3.38 -8.43 18.49
N GLN A 488 3.16 -8.19 17.18
CA GLN A 488 4.21 -7.73 16.26
C GLN A 488 4.78 -6.37 16.69
N PHE A 489 3.90 -5.41 16.98
CA PHE A 489 4.29 -4.08 17.45
C PHE A 489 5.17 -4.14 18.69
N GLU A 490 4.78 -4.96 19.71
CA GLU A 490 5.56 -5.15 20.93
C GLU A 490 6.94 -5.76 20.66
N ILE A 491 7.02 -6.78 19.80
CA ILE A 491 8.29 -7.42 19.42
C ILE A 491 9.24 -6.40 18.76
N TRP A 492 8.72 -5.53 17.92
CA TRP A 492 9.55 -4.58 17.17
C TRP A 492 9.94 -3.34 17.95
N THR A 493 9.08 -2.87 18.85
CA THR A 493 9.27 -1.58 19.52
C THR A 493 9.68 -1.72 20.98
N GLY A 494 9.39 -2.86 21.61
CA GLY A 494 9.52 -3.05 23.04
C GLY A 494 8.48 -2.27 23.88
N LYS A 495 7.51 -1.61 23.23
CA LYS A 495 6.44 -0.83 23.88
C LYS A 495 5.15 -1.63 23.91
N PRO A 496 4.26 -1.40 24.90
CA PRO A 496 2.89 -1.93 24.86
C PRO A 496 2.16 -1.48 23.60
N ALA A 497 1.39 -2.38 23.00
CA ALA A 497 0.62 -2.06 21.82
C ALA A 497 -0.65 -1.27 22.16
N PRO A 498 -1.01 -0.21 21.42
CA PRO A 498 -2.25 0.53 21.60
C PRO A 498 -3.45 -0.20 20.94
N GLU A 499 -3.84 -1.35 21.49
CA GLU A 499 -4.83 -2.27 20.90
C GLU A 499 -6.17 -1.59 20.56
N GLU A 500 -6.64 -0.67 21.43
CA GLU A 500 -7.90 0.06 21.19
C GLU A 500 -7.83 0.93 19.94
N GLU A 501 -6.72 1.65 19.74
CA GLU A 501 -6.51 2.46 18.54
C GLU A 501 -6.37 1.57 17.29
N MET A 502 -5.63 0.46 17.41
CA MET A 502 -5.48 -0.50 16.31
C MET A 502 -6.85 -1.06 15.89
N LEU A 503 -7.69 -1.45 16.86
CA LEU A 503 -9.04 -1.96 16.61
C LEU A 503 -9.93 -0.89 15.98
N ARG A 504 -9.91 0.33 16.49
CA ARG A 504 -10.68 1.46 15.99
C ARG A 504 -10.40 1.71 14.49
N VAL A 505 -9.12 1.75 14.14
CA VAL A 505 -8.67 2.00 12.75
C VAL A 505 -9.09 0.87 11.82
N VAL A 506 -8.94 -0.39 12.25
CA VAL A 506 -9.34 -1.56 11.44
C VAL A 506 -10.84 -1.57 11.19
N ILE A 507 -11.67 -1.34 12.22
CA ILE A 507 -13.13 -1.31 12.08
C ILE A 507 -13.55 -0.17 11.15
N HIS A 508 -12.96 1.02 11.30
CA HIS A 508 -13.25 2.18 10.44
C HIS A 508 -12.94 1.86 8.97
N ALA A 509 -11.76 1.32 8.70
CA ALA A 509 -11.33 0.98 7.33
C ALA A 509 -12.24 -0.11 6.70
N LEU A 510 -12.65 -1.12 7.47
CA LEU A 510 -13.57 -2.15 6.98
C LEU A 510 -14.97 -1.60 6.65
N ARG A 511 -15.47 -0.64 7.43
CA ARG A 511 -16.75 0.02 7.15
C ARG A 511 -16.67 0.84 5.87
N GLN A 512 -15.61 1.63 5.69
CA GLN A 512 -15.39 2.40 4.46
C GLN A 512 -15.30 1.49 3.22
N GLN A 513 -14.59 0.37 3.32
CA GLN A 513 -14.51 -0.60 2.22
C GLN A 513 -15.89 -1.20 1.87
N ALA A 514 -16.73 -1.47 2.87
CA ALA A 514 -18.07 -1.99 2.65
C ALA A 514 -18.99 -0.96 1.99
N GLU A 515 -18.94 0.30 2.40
CA GLU A 515 -19.68 1.43 1.80
C GLU A 515 -19.29 1.63 0.34
N THR A 516 -17.98 1.71 0.05
CA THR A 516 -17.48 1.86 -1.32
C THR A 516 -17.87 0.69 -2.24
N ALA A 517 -17.91 -0.54 -1.69
CA ALA A 517 -18.34 -1.71 -2.44
C ALA A 517 -19.85 -1.71 -2.72
N ALA A 518 -20.68 -1.13 -1.85
CA ALA A 518 -22.12 -1.01 -2.03
C ALA A 518 -22.47 0.05 -3.10
N ASP A 519 -21.68 1.12 -3.21
CA ASP A 519 -21.87 2.20 -4.18
C ASP A 519 -21.31 1.89 -5.58
N SER A 520 -20.52 0.82 -5.72
CA SER A 520 -19.97 0.42 -7.02
C SER A 520 -21.03 -0.35 -7.83
N PRO A 521 -21.37 0.08 -9.08
CA PRO A 521 -22.31 -0.66 -9.91
C PRO A 521 -21.75 -2.07 -10.22
N GLU A 522 -22.61 -3.10 -10.14
CA GLU A 522 -22.25 -4.45 -10.53
C GLU A 522 -21.59 -4.46 -11.92
N PRO A 523 -20.45 -5.14 -12.11
CA PRO A 523 -19.85 -5.25 -13.44
C PRO A 523 -20.83 -5.93 -14.36
N ALA A 524 -21.26 -5.23 -15.42
CA ALA A 524 -22.18 -5.73 -16.44
C ALA A 524 -21.72 -7.11 -16.90
N SER A 525 -22.58 -8.12 -16.76
CA SER A 525 -22.31 -9.49 -17.18
C SER A 525 -21.94 -9.50 -18.67
N LYS A 526 -20.73 -9.97 -18.99
CA LYS A 526 -20.30 -10.15 -20.40
C LYS A 526 -21.36 -11.01 -21.12
N PRO A 527 -21.86 -10.58 -22.27
CA PRO A 527 -22.83 -11.37 -23.03
C PRO A 527 -22.20 -12.71 -23.40
N LYS A 528 -22.89 -13.81 -23.10
CA LYS A 528 -22.52 -15.17 -23.49
C LYS A 528 -22.38 -15.21 -25.01
N ALA A 529 -21.18 -15.45 -25.52
CA ALA A 529 -20.94 -15.69 -26.93
C ALA A 529 -21.82 -16.87 -27.38
N LYS A 530 -22.77 -16.61 -28.30
CA LYS A 530 -23.57 -17.64 -28.94
C LYS A 530 -22.63 -18.56 -29.73
N LYS A 531 -22.51 -19.80 -29.30
CA LYS A 531 -21.93 -20.86 -30.14
C LYS A 531 -22.75 -20.93 -31.43
N LYS A 532 -22.16 -20.55 -32.56
CA LYS A 532 -22.68 -20.89 -33.88
C LYS A 532 -22.48 -22.39 -34.06
N SER A 533 -23.60 -23.09 -34.17
CA SER A 533 -23.66 -24.47 -34.67
C SER A 533 -23.48 -24.43 -36.20
N SER A 534 -22.50 -25.08 -36.69
CA SER A 534 -22.44 -25.68 -38.04
C SER A 534 -21.48 -26.85 -38.00
#